data_f40b8713b33196fddc192eee3b525237
#
_entry.id   f40b8713b33196fddc192eee3b525237
#
_cell.length_a   1.000
_cell.length_b   1.000
_cell.length_c   1.000
_cell.angle_alpha   90.00
_cell.angle_beta   90.00
_cell.angle_gamma   90.00
#
_symmetry.space_group_name_H-M   'P 1'
#
loop_
_entity.id
_entity.type
_entity.pdbx_description
1 polymer ?
#
loop_
_entity_poly.entity_id
_entity_poly.type
_entity_poly.pdbx_seq_one_letter_code
_entity_poly.pdbx_strand_id
1 'polypeptide(L)'
;MPTSVDDLLRRAVENKSSDLHLKVGNHPYLRVDGLLTPLTDVPRVTPEEMLSMAFSMMTNRQKQKFKETAELDMAYGVAGLGRFRVNVFQQRGNVGMVLRVIPTKIRTSEELNLPPVINKICEEQRGLVLVTGTTGSGKSTTLAAIIDRVNATRADHIITIEDPIEFLHRDKKSFINQREVEVDTANFSTALRAALRQDPDAILVGEMRDLETISTALLAAETGHLVLSTLHTLDATETIQRIIAVFPPPEQKQIRLQLAATLKAVVSQRLVRRADDKGRVPAVEIMIATAYIRDCIINPDKTRLIHDAIAAGTSQYGMQTFDQSLFDLYSKQLITIDEALARASNADEFKLRIQGIRSASDAAREEMERQMADFERFARR
;
A
#
# COMPACT_ATOMS: atom_id res chain seq x y z
N MET A 1 -2.64 -29.76 29.69
CA MET A 1 -3.82 -28.92 29.40
C MET A 1 -3.92 -28.79 27.89
N PRO A 2 -5.10 -28.76 27.29
CA PRO A 2 -5.22 -28.50 25.86
C PRO A 2 -4.59 -27.12 25.56
N THR A 3 -3.73 -27.08 24.57
CA THR A 3 -3.04 -25.83 24.17
C THR A 3 -4.06 -24.91 23.55
N SER A 4 -4.26 -23.71 24.10
CA SER A 4 -5.17 -22.72 23.52
C SER A 4 -4.57 -22.09 22.27
N VAL A 5 -5.41 -21.59 21.36
CA VAL A 5 -4.94 -20.84 20.19
C VAL A 5 -4.19 -19.57 20.62
N ASP A 6 -4.63 -18.91 21.70
CA ASP A 6 -4.00 -17.69 22.22
C ASP A 6 -2.58 -17.96 22.76
N ASP A 7 -2.33 -19.11 23.37
CA ASP A 7 -0.99 -19.50 23.82
C ASP A 7 -0.05 -19.74 22.62
N LEU A 8 -0.56 -20.37 21.56
CA LEU A 8 0.21 -20.57 20.33
C LEU A 8 0.51 -19.24 19.63
N LEU A 9 -0.45 -18.31 19.62
CA LEU A 9 -0.25 -16.96 19.05
C LEU A 9 0.74 -16.14 19.87
N ARG A 10 0.73 -16.28 21.21
CA ARG A 10 1.74 -15.64 22.07
C ARG A 10 3.14 -16.13 21.74
N ARG A 11 3.31 -17.43 21.58
CA ARG A 11 4.59 -18.02 21.13
C ARG A 11 5.00 -17.54 19.74
N ALA A 12 4.03 -17.39 18.81
CA ALA A 12 4.30 -16.86 17.49
C ALA A 12 4.87 -15.44 17.54
N VAL A 13 4.29 -14.57 18.36
CA VAL A 13 4.77 -13.19 18.55
C VAL A 13 6.13 -13.14 19.25
N GLU A 14 6.31 -13.93 20.32
CA GLU A 14 7.59 -14.00 21.08
C GLU A 14 8.76 -14.47 20.19
N ASN A 15 8.50 -15.44 19.30
CA ASN A 15 9.48 -15.94 18.34
C ASN A 15 9.61 -15.06 17.07
N LYS A 16 8.94 -13.90 17.00
CA LYS A 16 8.95 -12.98 15.85
C LYS A 16 8.57 -13.68 14.54
N SER A 17 7.68 -14.68 14.61
CA SER A 17 7.22 -15.40 13.44
C SER A 17 6.24 -14.55 12.63
N SER A 18 6.24 -14.75 11.32
CA SER A 18 5.26 -14.13 10.42
C SER A 18 3.93 -14.87 10.42
N ASP A 19 3.97 -16.21 10.55
CA ASP A 19 2.77 -17.04 10.47
C ASP A 19 2.86 -18.22 11.46
N LEU A 20 1.70 -18.62 11.99
CA LEU A 20 1.46 -19.88 12.71
C LEU A 20 0.65 -20.80 11.79
N HIS A 21 1.13 -22.01 11.57
CA HIS A 21 0.47 -23.04 10.76
C HIS A 21 0.01 -24.18 11.65
N LEU A 22 -1.28 -24.53 11.58
CA LEU A 22 -1.89 -25.61 12.33
C LEU A 22 -2.48 -26.64 11.37
N LYS A 23 -2.07 -27.90 11.55
CA LYS A 23 -2.53 -29.05 10.77
C LYS A 23 -2.73 -30.26 11.67
N VAL A 24 -3.86 -30.93 11.52
CA VAL A 24 -4.17 -32.15 12.27
C VAL A 24 -3.06 -33.21 12.05
N GLY A 25 -2.68 -33.86 13.15
CA GLY A 25 -1.64 -34.90 13.18
C GLY A 25 -0.21 -34.37 13.25
N ASN A 26 -0.02 -33.05 13.16
CA ASN A 26 1.29 -32.42 13.22
C ASN A 26 1.44 -31.55 14.47
N HIS A 27 2.69 -31.27 14.86
CA HIS A 27 2.98 -30.17 15.79
C HIS A 27 2.58 -28.85 15.15
N PRO A 28 2.26 -27.79 15.91
CA PRO A 28 2.17 -26.44 15.39
C PRO A 28 3.50 -26.01 14.75
N TYR A 29 3.45 -25.27 13.64
CA TYR A 29 4.63 -24.73 12.96
C TYR A 29 4.62 -23.21 12.98
N LEU A 30 5.76 -22.61 13.28
CA LEU A 30 6.02 -21.19 13.13
C LEU A 30 6.80 -20.92 11.85
N ARG A 31 6.48 -19.86 11.13
CA ARG A 31 7.32 -19.34 10.05
C ARG A 31 8.21 -18.25 10.60
N VAL A 32 9.49 -18.54 10.77
CA VAL A 32 10.51 -17.61 11.26
C VAL A 32 11.53 -17.40 10.14
N ASP A 33 11.79 -16.16 9.76
CA ASP A 33 12.70 -15.77 8.66
C ASP A 33 12.45 -16.56 7.35
N GLY A 34 11.17 -16.84 7.05
CA GLY A 34 10.74 -17.58 5.87
C GLY A 34 10.74 -19.11 6.01
N LEU A 35 11.36 -19.66 7.04
CA LEU A 35 11.47 -21.11 7.29
C LEU A 35 10.35 -21.59 8.23
N LEU A 36 9.77 -22.77 7.93
CA LEU A 36 8.81 -23.44 8.81
C LEU A 36 9.53 -24.28 9.87
N THR A 37 9.35 -23.90 11.13
CA THR A 37 9.96 -24.57 12.31
C THR A 37 8.87 -25.17 13.19
N PRO A 38 8.89 -26.46 13.52
CA PRO A 38 7.91 -27.10 14.39
C PRO A 38 8.14 -26.73 15.86
N LEU A 39 7.04 -26.55 16.59
CA LEU A 39 7.05 -26.43 18.06
C LEU A 39 6.98 -27.86 18.66
N THR A 40 8.11 -28.53 18.76
CA THR A 40 8.18 -29.96 19.18
C THR A 40 7.83 -30.20 20.65
N ASP A 41 7.87 -29.15 21.46
CA ASP A 41 7.44 -29.14 22.86
C ASP A 41 5.92 -29.01 23.03
N VAL A 42 5.18 -28.75 21.96
CA VAL A 42 3.72 -28.75 21.91
C VAL A 42 3.23 -30.09 21.32
N PRO A 43 2.25 -30.76 21.91
CA PRO A 43 1.70 -31.97 21.33
C PRO A 43 1.19 -31.79 19.90
N ARG A 44 1.05 -32.91 19.17
CA ARG A 44 0.42 -32.92 17.84
C ARG A 44 -1.06 -32.61 17.99
N VAL A 45 -1.56 -31.72 17.11
CA VAL A 45 -2.95 -31.26 17.15
C VAL A 45 -3.91 -32.39 16.72
N THR A 46 -4.89 -32.71 17.55
CA THR A 46 -5.95 -33.66 17.21
C THR A 46 -7.07 -33.01 16.39
N PRO A 47 -7.93 -33.79 15.69
CA PRO A 47 -9.09 -33.25 14.98
C PRO A 47 -10.03 -32.42 15.89
N GLU A 48 -10.28 -32.91 17.10
CA GLU A 48 -11.16 -32.28 18.09
C GLU A 48 -10.58 -30.96 18.59
N GLU A 49 -9.29 -30.93 18.91
CA GLU A 49 -8.57 -29.69 19.31
C GLU A 49 -8.57 -28.64 18.19
N MET A 50 -8.30 -29.07 16.94
CA MET A 50 -8.32 -28.18 15.79
C MET A 50 -9.69 -27.53 15.62
N LEU A 51 -10.77 -28.33 15.65
CA LEU A 51 -12.11 -27.80 15.49
C LEU A 51 -12.49 -26.89 16.66
N SER A 52 -12.11 -27.24 17.88
CA SER A 52 -12.33 -26.41 19.08
C SER A 52 -11.63 -25.09 18.98
N MET A 53 -10.34 -25.07 18.60
CA MET A 53 -9.56 -23.83 18.38
C MET A 53 -10.18 -22.96 17.28
N ALA A 54 -10.52 -23.54 16.13
CA ALA A 54 -11.16 -22.81 15.04
C ALA A 54 -12.48 -22.16 15.48
N PHE A 55 -13.34 -22.92 16.14
CA PHE A 55 -14.67 -22.45 16.55
C PHE A 55 -14.63 -21.48 17.74
N SER A 56 -13.60 -21.52 18.58
CA SER A 56 -13.44 -20.53 19.66
C SER A 56 -13.19 -19.10 19.15
N MET A 57 -12.58 -18.98 17.98
CA MET A 57 -12.31 -17.67 17.34
C MET A 57 -13.47 -17.14 16.50
N MET A 58 -14.44 -17.98 16.14
CA MET A 58 -15.51 -17.65 15.20
C MET A 58 -16.78 -17.15 15.88
N THR A 59 -17.40 -16.13 15.30
CA THR A 59 -18.79 -15.77 15.56
C THR A 59 -19.76 -16.81 15.00
N ASN A 60 -21.02 -16.80 15.43
CA ASN A 60 -22.01 -17.76 14.92
C ASN A 60 -22.23 -17.65 13.40
N ARG A 61 -22.18 -16.43 12.84
CA ARG A 61 -22.26 -16.18 11.39
C ARG A 61 -21.07 -16.78 10.65
N GLN A 62 -19.86 -16.62 11.18
CA GLN A 62 -18.64 -17.19 10.60
C GLN A 62 -18.63 -18.71 10.65
N LYS A 63 -19.10 -19.31 11.74
CA LYS A 63 -19.31 -20.78 11.85
C LYS A 63 -20.23 -21.30 10.77
N GLN A 64 -21.33 -20.58 10.51
CA GLN A 64 -22.28 -20.96 9.47
C GLN A 64 -21.65 -20.84 8.07
N LYS A 65 -20.98 -19.70 7.77
CA LYS A 65 -20.26 -19.49 6.50
C LYS A 65 -19.24 -20.61 6.27
N PHE A 66 -18.43 -20.94 7.30
CA PHE A 66 -17.45 -22.02 7.18
C PHE A 66 -18.06 -23.40 6.90
N LYS A 67 -19.21 -23.71 7.50
CA LYS A 67 -19.93 -24.97 7.21
C LYS A 67 -20.42 -25.05 5.76
N GLU A 68 -20.77 -23.93 5.16
CA GLU A 68 -21.29 -23.85 3.79
C GLU A 68 -20.19 -23.85 2.74
N THR A 69 -19.08 -23.15 3.00
CA THR A 69 -18.01 -22.88 2.01
C THR A 69 -16.76 -23.72 2.22
N ALA A 70 -16.60 -24.35 3.39
CA ALA A 70 -15.39 -25.08 3.81
C ALA A 70 -14.12 -24.21 3.90
N GLU A 71 -14.26 -22.89 3.76
CA GLU A 71 -13.19 -21.90 3.84
C GLU A 71 -13.69 -20.63 4.55
N LEU A 72 -12.81 -20.00 5.32
CA LEU A 72 -13.11 -18.74 5.98
C LEU A 72 -11.84 -17.93 6.18
N ASP A 73 -11.82 -16.69 5.64
CA ASP A 73 -10.88 -15.64 6.05
C ASP A 73 -11.54 -14.79 7.14
N MET A 74 -10.79 -14.50 8.20
CA MET A 74 -11.27 -13.64 9.29
C MET A 74 -10.09 -12.96 9.99
N ALA A 75 -10.39 -11.88 10.71
CA ALA A 75 -9.46 -11.31 11.67
C ALA A 75 -9.75 -11.84 13.08
N TYR A 76 -8.68 -12.01 13.86
CA TYR A 76 -8.76 -12.40 15.26
C TYR A 76 -7.87 -11.51 16.13
N GLY A 77 -8.45 -10.91 17.16
CA GLY A 77 -7.75 -10.03 18.09
C GLY A 77 -7.56 -10.67 19.44
N VAL A 78 -6.34 -10.65 19.98
CA VAL A 78 -6.03 -11.11 21.34
C VAL A 78 -5.61 -9.91 22.18
N ALA A 79 -6.35 -9.63 23.23
CA ALA A 79 -6.08 -8.49 24.10
C ALA A 79 -4.66 -8.54 24.66
N GLY A 80 -3.93 -7.42 24.55
CA GLY A 80 -2.54 -7.30 25.00
C GLY A 80 -1.50 -7.99 24.13
N LEU A 81 -1.89 -8.73 23.08
CA LEU A 81 -0.99 -9.44 22.17
C LEU A 81 -0.94 -8.83 20.77
N GLY A 82 -2.10 -8.64 20.14
CA GLY A 82 -2.19 -8.08 18.80
C GLY A 82 -3.38 -8.61 18.00
N ARG A 83 -3.33 -8.38 16.68
CA ARG A 83 -4.33 -8.83 15.71
C ARG A 83 -3.70 -9.84 14.75
N PHE A 84 -4.50 -10.77 14.28
CA PHE A 84 -4.07 -11.86 13.40
C PHE A 84 -5.07 -12.02 12.26
N ARG A 85 -4.56 -12.19 11.04
CA ARG A 85 -5.36 -12.66 9.91
C ARG A 85 -5.39 -14.17 9.94
N VAL A 86 -6.57 -14.76 9.94
CA VAL A 86 -6.77 -16.19 10.08
C VAL A 86 -7.47 -16.72 8.84
N ASN A 87 -6.84 -17.65 8.14
CA ASN A 87 -7.49 -18.46 7.13
C ASN A 87 -7.76 -19.84 7.70
N VAL A 88 -9.02 -20.24 7.73
CA VAL A 88 -9.49 -21.58 8.16
C VAL A 88 -10.01 -22.31 6.94
N PHE A 89 -9.58 -23.54 6.72
CA PHE A 89 -9.92 -24.31 5.53
C PHE A 89 -10.06 -25.80 5.85
N GLN A 90 -10.79 -26.54 5.01
CA GLN A 90 -10.85 -28.00 5.06
C GLN A 90 -9.83 -28.63 4.12
N GLN A 91 -9.15 -29.68 4.59
CA GLN A 91 -8.28 -30.53 3.81
C GLN A 91 -8.43 -32.00 4.21
N ARG A 92 -8.72 -32.89 3.26
CA ARG A 92 -8.85 -34.35 3.51
C ARG A 92 -9.78 -34.67 4.70
N GLY A 93 -10.91 -33.98 4.81
CA GLY A 93 -11.87 -34.14 5.87
C GLY A 93 -11.52 -33.54 7.23
N ASN A 94 -10.37 -32.89 7.36
CA ASN A 94 -9.94 -32.20 8.58
C ASN A 94 -9.84 -30.71 8.39
N VAL A 95 -10.00 -29.96 9.47
CA VAL A 95 -9.76 -28.51 9.50
C VAL A 95 -8.25 -28.22 9.56
N GLY A 96 -7.81 -27.20 8.84
CA GLY A 96 -6.49 -26.61 8.95
C GLY A 96 -6.59 -25.10 9.13
N MET A 97 -5.56 -24.47 9.71
CA MET A 97 -5.52 -23.03 9.92
C MET A 97 -4.14 -22.46 9.64
N VAL A 98 -4.13 -21.26 9.05
CA VAL A 98 -2.94 -20.41 8.96
C VAL A 98 -3.28 -19.07 9.58
N LEU A 99 -2.46 -18.64 10.57
CA LEU A 99 -2.68 -17.41 11.30
C LEU A 99 -1.46 -16.51 11.07
N ARG A 100 -1.66 -15.38 10.38
CA ARG A 100 -0.60 -14.37 10.12
C ARG A 100 -0.60 -13.33 11.21
N VAL A 101 0.57 -13.07 11.77
CA VAL A 101 0.78 -12.01 12.75
C VAL A 101 0.72 -10.65 12.05
N ILE A 102 -0.20 -9.78 12.48
CA ILE A 102 -0.28 -8.41 11.98
C ILE A 102 0.69 -7.54 12.78
N PRO A 103 1.67 -6.87 12.12
CA PRO A 103 2.65 -6.05 12.81
C PRO A 103 2.00 -4.90 13.58
N THR A 104 2.42 -4.68 14.81
CA THR A 104 2.00 -3.54 15.63
C THR A 104 2.99 -2.36 15.53
N LYS A 105 4.24 -2.63 15.10
CA LYS A 105 5.24 -1.59 14.90
C LYS A 105 5.19 -1.11 13.45
N ILE A 106 4.81 0.14 13.27
CA ILE A 106 4.84 0.82 11.98
C ILE A 106 6.22 1.47 11.83
N ARG A 107 6.88 1.21 10.69
CA ARG A 107 8.18 1.83 10.36
C ARG A 107 7.96 3.20 9.75
N THR A 108 8.85 4.14 10.05
CA THR A 108 8.82 5.49 9.45
C THR A 108 9.23 5.46 7.98
N SER A 109 8.97 6.56 7.24
CA SER A 109 9.41 6.71 5.84
C SER A 109 10.92 6.59 5.70
N GLU A 110 11.68 7.09 6.68
CA GLU A 110 13.14 7.02 6.73
C GLU A 110 13.62 5.57 6.95
N GLU A 111 13.03 4.85 7.92
CA GLU A 111 13.32 3.42 8.16
C GLU A 111 12.98 2.52 6.95
N LEU A 112 12.04 2.98 6.10
CA LEU A 112 11.65 2.31 4.85
C LEU A 112 12.53 2.71 3.66
N ASN A 113 13.47 3.65 3.82
CA ASN A 113 14.26 4.25 2.74
C ASN A 113 13.39 4.90 1.66
N LEU A 114 12.26 5.49 2.04
CA LEU A 114 11.43 6.27 1.13
C LEU A 114 12.01 7.68 0.95
N PRO A 115 11.87 8.30 -0.24
CA PRO A 115 12.36 9.65 -0.50
C PRO A 115 11.72 10.69 0.43
N PRO A 116 12.47 11.76 0.78
CA PRO A 116 11.98 12.81 1.71
C PRO A 116 10.70 13.51 1.27
N VAL A 117 10.38 13.52 -0.02
CA VAL A 117 9.14 14.11 -0.56
C VAL A 117 7.87 13.42 -0.02
N ILE A 118 7.96 12.16 0.42
CA ILE A 118 6.85 11.47 1.11
C ILE A 118 6.41 12.26 2.35
N ASN A 119 7.36 12.85 3.07
CA ASN A 119 7.04 13.67 4.24
C ASN A 119 6.26 14.93 3.88
N LYS A 120 6.56 15.55 2.71
CA LYS A 120 5.77 16.69 2.19
C LYS A 120 4.37 16.27 1.75
N ILE A 121 4.23 15.07 1.16
CA ILE A 121 2.92 14.51 0.81
C ILE A 121 2.05 14.33 2.06
N CYS A 122 2.62 13.96 3.22
CA CYS A 122 1.90 13.85 4.47
C CYS A 122 1.39 15.19 5.02
N GLU A 123 1.90 16.33 4.55
CA GLU A 123 1.49 17.68 4.95
C GLU A 123 0.23 18.16 4.20
N GLU A 124 -0.15 17.48 3.12
CA GLU A 124 -1.37 17.81 2.37
C GLU A 124 -2.61 17.71 3.25
N GLN A 125 -3.43 18.75 3.21
CA GLN A 125 -4.66 18.82 4.03
C GLN A 125 -5.86 18.20 3.32
N ARG A 126 -5.85 18.16 1.99
CA ARG A 126 -6.95 17.68 1.14
C ARG A 126 -6.44 17.23 -0.22
N GLY A 127 -7.24 16.45 -0.91
CA GLY A 127 -6.94 15.93 -2.23
C GLY A 127 -6.66 14.44 -2.22
N LEU A 128 -6.31 13.88 -3.35
CA LEU A 128 -6.11 12.44 -3.54
C LEU A 128 -4.61 12.13 -3.63
N VAL A 129 -4.16 11.17 -2.84
CA VAL A 129 -2.82 10.58 -2.91
C VAL A 129 -2.94 9.09 -3.18
N LEU A 130 -2.24 8.59 -4.17
CA LEU A 130 -2.29 7.21 -4.61
C LEU A 130 -0.94 6.51 -4.39
N VAL A 131 -0.97 5.32 -3.80
CA VAL A 131 0.20 4.43 -3.71
C VAL A 131 -0.08 3.21 -4.58
N THR A 132 0.73 2.99 -5.62
CA THR A 132 0.46 1.97 -6.64
C THR A 132 1.59 0.96 -6.79
N GLY A 133 1.33 -0.13 -7.49
CA GLY A 133 2.27 -1.22 -7.72
C GLY A 133 1.62 -2.59 -7.59
N THR A 134 2.33 -3.63 -7.98
CA THR A 134 1.87 -5.02 -7.92
C THR A 134 1.60 -5.47 -6.49
N THR A 135 0.92 -6.60 -6.33
CA THR A 135 0.79 -7.25 -5.02
C THR A 135 2.16 -7.57 -4.44
N GLY A 136 2.36 -7.26 -3.15
CA GLY A 136 3.64 -7.47 -2.47
C GLY A 136 4.71 -6.40 -2.77
N SER A 137 4.37 -5.28 -3.44
CA SER A 137 5.29 -4.15 -3.67
C SER A 137 5.50 -3.25 -2.45
N GLY A 138 4.76 -3.45 -1.35
CA GLY A 138 4.90 -2.68 -0.10
C GLY A 138 3.93 -1.51 0.05
N LYS A 139 2.87 -1.41 -0.76
CA LYS A 139 1.88 -0.32 -0.72
C LYS A 139 1.31 -0.07 0.66
N SER A 140 0.78 -1.12 1.30
CA SER A 140 0.18 -1.03 2.64
C SER A 140 1.19 -0.56 3.70
N THR A 141 2.46 -1.00 3.58
CA THR A 141 3.54 -0.56 4.48
C THR A 141 3.82 0.94 4.32
N THR A 142 3.85 1.43 3.08
CA THR A 142 4.05 2.85 2.79
C THR A 142 2.86 3.69 3.24
N LEU A 143 1.62 3.23 2.98
CA LEU A 143 0.41 3.91 3.48
C LEU A 143 0.36 3.93 5.00
N ALA A 144 0.73 2.83 5.67
CA ALA A 144 0.80 2.79 7.12
C ALA A 144 1.81 3.83 7.67
N ALA A 145 2.98 3.99 7.02
CA ALA A 145 3.95 5.01 7.38
C ALA A 145 3.42 6.44 7.18
N ILE A 146 2.68 6.69 6.08
CA ILE A 146 2.04 7.98 5.80
C ILE A 146 0.99 8.29 6.88
N ILE A 147 0.08 7.35 7.15
CA ILE A 147 -0.95 7.49 8.19
C ILE A 147 -0.33 7.70 9.56
N ASP A 148 0.71 6.93 9.91
CA ASP A 148 1.38 7.05 11.21
C ASP A 148 2.04 8.43 11.38
N ARG A 149 2.61 9.01 10.30
CA ARG A 149 3.16 10.35 10.32
C ARG A 149 2.07 11.42 10.46
N VAL A 150 0.97 11.32 9.70
CA VAL A 150 -0.20 12.22 9.87
C VAL A 150 -0.70 12.16 11.31
N ASN A 151 -0.90 10.96 11.84
CA ASN A 151 -1.34 10.69 13.21
C ASN A 151 -0.39 11.29 14.28
N ALA A 152 0.92 11.29 14.02
CA ALA A 152 1.91 11.83 14.96
C ALA A 152 2.04 13.36 14.90
N THR A 153 1.68 13.99 13.77
CA THR A 153 1.94 15.40 13.53
C THR A 153 0.69 16.28 13.57
N ARG A 154 -0.50 15.72 13.26
CA ARG A 154 -1.77 16.44 13.11
C ARG A 154 -2.80 15.98 14.14
N ALA A 155 -3.76 16.82 14.47
CA ALA A 155 -4.89 16.51 15.37
C ALA A 155 -6.14 16.28 14.53
N ASP A 156 -6.14 15.24 13.73
CA ASP A 156 -7.14 14.91 12.72
C ASP A 156 -7.99 13.71 13.15
N HIS A 157 -9.20 13.61 12.59
CA HIS A 157 -9.95 12.36 12.57
C HIS A 157 -9.62 11.57 11.31
N ILE A 158 -8.99 10.43 11.48
CA ILE A 158 -8.55 9.55 10.38
C ILE A 158 -9.47 8.32 10.34
N ILE A 159 -10.05 8.03 9.20
CA ILE A 159 -10.84 6.82 8.99
C ILE A 159 -10.12 5.92 7.98
N THR A 160 -9.89 4.65 8.32
CA THR A 160 -9.41 3.67 7.35
C THR A 160 -10.50 2.65 7.02
N ILE A 161 -10.55 2.25 5.75
CA ILE A 161 -11.43 1.21 5.23
C ILE A 161 -10.53 0.21 4.49
N GLU A 162 -10.40 -0.99 5.01
CA GLU A 162 -9.37 -1.96 4.58
C GLU A 162 -9.97 -3.36 4.39
N ASP A 163 -9.31 -4.19 3.56
CA ASP A 163 -9.74 -5.57 3.29
C ASP A 163 -8.53 -6.53 3.14
N PRO A 164 -8.09 -7.11 4.25
CA PRO A 164 -8.34 -6.76 5.66
C PRO A 164 -7.41 -5.65 6.19
N ILE A 165 -7.54 -5.28 7.47
CA ILE A 165 -6.60 -4.39 8.17
C ILE A 165 -5.21 -5.06 8.22
N GLU A 166 -4.18 -4.40 7.65
CA GLU A 166 -2.81 -4.92 7.61
C GLU A 166 -1.90 -4.33 8.69
N PHE A 167 -2.23 -3.17 9.26
CA PHE A 167 -1.49 -2.52 10.34
C PHE A 167 -2.47 -1.94 11.35
N LEU A 168 -2.17 -2.12 12.65
CA LEU A 168 -2.94 -1.48 13.70
C LEU A 168 -2.33 -0.14 14.08
N HIS A 169 -3.09 0.91 13.91
CA HIS A 169 -2.74 2.25 14.34
C HIS A 169 -3.23 2.50 15.77
N ARG A 170 -2.38 3.11 16.60
CA ARG A 170 -2.77 3.63 17.91
C ARG A 170 -2.96 5.13 17.78
N ASP A 171 -3.96 5.68 18.46
CA ASP A 171 -4.14 7.12 18.53
C ASP A 171 -2.88 7.79 19.11
N LYS A 172 -2.45 8.88 18.47
CA LYS A 172 -1.34 9.73 18.90
C LYS A 172 -1.85 11.16 19.10
N LYS A 173 -1.65 12.03 18.10
CA LYS A 173 -2.30 13.33 18.05
C LYS A 173 -3.65 13.27 17.38
N SER A 174 -3.79 12.40 16.36
CA SER A 174 -5.04 12.14 15.69
C SER A 174 -5.84 11.03 16.37
N PHE A 175 -7.13 11.00 16.08
CA PHE A 175 -8.07 9.94 16.44
C PHE A 175 -8.30 9.04 15.23
N ILE A 176 -8.11 7.72 15.35
CA ILE A 176 -8.16 6.79 14.20
C ILE A 176 -9.27 5.75 14.37
N ASN A 177 -10.16 5.68 13.39
CA ASN A 177 -11.14 4.61 13.26
C ASN A 177 -10.77 3.72 12.08
N GLN A 178 -10.44 2.44 12.36
CA GLN A 178 -10.15 1.44 11.33
C GLN A 178 -11.36 0.53 11.15
N ARG A 179 -11.83 0.39 9.91
CA ARG A 179 -12.98 -0.44 9.54
C ARG A 179 -12.55 -1.51 8.54
N GLU A 180 -12.90 -2.75 8.82
CA GLU A 180 -12.59 -3.90 7.97
C GLU A 180 -13.81 -4.30 7.13
N VAL A 181 -13.61 -4.48 5.83
CA VAL A 181 -14.64 -4.98 4.91
C VAL A 181 -15.02 -6.41 5.32
N GLU A 182 -16.26 -6.80 5.11
CA GLU A 182 -16.92 -8.04 5.54
C GLU A 182 -17.07 -8.22 7.06
N VAL A 183 -16.39 -7.43 7.88
CA VAL A 183 -16.47 -7.45 9.36
C VAL A 183 -17.28 -6.26 9.87
N ASP A 184 -16.82 -5.06 9.61
CA ASP A 184 -17.38 -3.80 10.11
C ASP A 184 -18.27 -3.09 9.08
N THR A 185 -18.13 -3.48 7.82
CA THR A 185 -18.88 -2.90 6.69
C THR A 185 -19.02 -3.92 5.55
N ALA A 186 -20.02 -3.72 4.68
CA ALA A 186 -20.29 -4.65 3.60
C ALA A 186 -19.28 -4.56 2.44
N ASN A 187 -18.82 -3.34 2.09
CA ASN A 187 -17.88 -3.09 1.00
C ASN A 187 -17.29 -1.68 1.11
N PHE A 188 -16.30 -1.38 0.26
CA PHE A 188 -15.59 -0.10 0.24
C PHE A 188 -16.51 1.08 -0.03
N SER A 189 -17.40 1.01 -1.04
CA SER A 189 -18.26 2.12 -1.45
C SER A 189 -19.26 2.51 -0.35
N THR A 190 -19.88 1.52 0.29
CA THR A 190 -20.82 1.76 1.41
C THR A 190 -20.11 2.37 2.61
N ALA A 191 -18.92 1.86 2.94
CA ALA A 191 -18.12 2.37 4.05
C ALA A 191 -17.65 3.80 3.80
N LEU A 192 -17.19 4.12 2.59
CA LEU A 192 -16.70 5.44 2.22
C LEU A 192 -17.82 6.48 2.24
N ARG A 193 -19.00 6.16 1.71
CA ARG A 193 -20.19 7.04 1.83
C ARG A 193 -20.59 7.28 3.29
N ALA A 194 -20.48 6.28 4.14
CA ALA A 194 -20.74 6.44 5.56
C ALA A 194 -19.67 7.30 6.25
N ALA A 195 -18.40 7.11 5.92
CA ALA A 195 -17.28 7.86 6.45
C ALA A 195 -17.43 9.38 6.25
N LEU A 196 -17.91 9.82 5.09
CA LEU A 196 -18.17 11.24 4.80
C LEU A 196 -19.17 11.93 5.74
N ARG A 197 -19.90 11.18 6.55
CA ARG A 197 -20.82 11.70 7.59
C ARG A 197 -20.29 11.53 9.00
N GLN A 198 -19.01 11.16 9.14
CA GLN A 198 -18.36 10.90 10.43
C GLN A 198 -17.31 11.97 10.75
N ASP A 199 -17.36 13.13 10.07
CA ASP A 199 -16.46 14.26 10.26
C ASP A 199 -14.97 13.85 10.11
N PRO A 200 -14.56 13.21 9.01
CA PRO A 200 -13.17 12.82 8.79
C PRO A 200 -12.35 13.97 8.20
N ASP A 201 -11.10 14.12 8.60
CA ASP A 201 -10.11 14.97 7.92
C ASP A 201 -9.35 14.16 6.87
N ALA A 202 -9.01 12.90 7.21
CA ALA A 202 -8.30 11.99 6.31
C ALA A 202 -9.01 10.64 6.21
N ILE A 203 -9.06 10.10 4.98
CA ILE A 203 -9.68 8.80 4.71
C ILE A 203 -8.70 7.92 3.94
N LEU A 204 -8.38 6.73 4.47
CA LEU A 204 -7.69 5.68 3.73
C LEU A 204 -8.73 4.71 3.17
N VAL A 205 -8.75 4.57 1.84
CA VAL A 205 -9.49 3.53 1.14
C VAL A 205 -8.48 2.49 0.66
N GLY A 206 -8.51 1.29 1.22
CA GLY A 206 -7.50 0.26 0.99
C GLY A 206 -7.22 0.02 -0.49
N GLU A 207 -8.27 -0.02 -1.31
CA GLU A 207 -8.15 -0.07 -2.78
C GLU A 207 -9.37 0.53 -3.49
N MET A 208 -9.15 1.05 -4.70
CA MET A 208 -10.19 1.56 -5.59
C MET A 208 -10.27 0.69 -6.85
N ARG A 209 -11.25 -0.23 -6.92
CA ARG A 209 -11.41 -1.15 -8.06
C ARG A 209 -12.60 -0.84 -8.96
N ASP A 210 -13.63 -0.26 -8.41
CA ASP A 210 -14.91 -0.03 -9.06
C ASP A 210 -15.24 1.46 -9.23
N LEU A 211 -16.13 1.74 -10.16
CA LEU A 211 -16.57 3.10 -10.51
C LEU A 211 -17.11 3.85 -9.31
N GLU A 212 -17.94 3.20 -8.48
CA GLU A 212 -18.61 3.84 -7.36
C GLU A 212 -17.62 4.27 -6.27
N THR A 213 -16.64 3.40 -5.95
CA THR A 213 -15.59 3.70 -4.98
C THR A 213 -14.69 4.84 -5.49
N ILE A 214 -14.29 4.80 -6.79
CA ILE A 214 -13.47 5.87 -7.38
C ILE A 214 -14.21 7.20 -7.40
N SER A 215 -15.48 7.22 -7.86
CA SER A 215 -16.30 8.45 -7.88
C SER A 215 -16.43 9.06 -6.49
N THR A 216 -16.70 8.22 -5.47
CA THR A 216 -16.89 8.71 -4.09
C THR A 216 -15.57 9.21 -3.50
N ALA A 217 -14.44 8.57 -3.81
CA ALA A 217 -13.10 9.01 -3.39
C ALA A 217 -12.72 10.37 -4.02
N LEU A 218 -12.99 10.55 -5.32
CA LEU A 218 -12.79 11.84 -6.00
C LEU A 218 -13.67 12.95 -5.40
N LEU A 219 -14.93 12.66 -5.12
CA LEU A 219 -15.84 13.60 -4.46
C LEU A 219 -15.35 13.98 -3.05
N ALA A 220 -14.89 13.00 -2.26
CA ALA A 220 -14.31 13.24 -0.95
C ALA A 220 -13.10 14.18 -1.03
N ALA A 221 -12.18 13.91 -1.97
CA ALA A 221 -11.00 14.74 -2.21
C ALA A 221 -11.34 16.16 -2.66
N GLU A 222 -12.41 16.33 -3.48
CA GLU A 222 -12.90 17.62 -3.95
C GLU A 222 -13.58 18.42 -2.83
N THR A 223 -14.29 17.75 -1.93
CA THR A 223 -15.02 18.38 -0.81
C THR A 223 -14.15 18.69 0.41
N GLY A 224 -12.83 18.48 0.33
CA GLY A 224 -11.90 19.00 1.33
C GLY A 224 -11.18 17.95 2.16
N HIS A 225 -11.40 16.65 1.94
CA HIS A 225 -10.75 15.58 2.68
C HIS A 225 -9.42 15.15 2.05
N LEU A 226 -8.45 14.73 2.87
CA LEU A 226 -7.28 14.01 2.39
C LEU A 226 -7.66 12.53 2.15
N VAL A 227 -7.64 12.10 0.90
CA VAL A 227 -7.96 10.72 0.52
C VAL A 227 -6.68 10.00 0.11
N LEU A 228 -6.41 8.89 0.78
CA LEU A 228 -5.29 7.99 0.49
C LEU A 228 -5.86 6.68 -0.07
N SER A 229 -5.29 6.15 -1.16
CA SER A 229 -5.76 4.86 -1.69
C SER A 229 -4.69 4.12 -2.49
N THR A 230 -5.02 2.88 -2.92
CA THR A 230 -4.16 2.08 -3.78
C THR A 230 -4.81 1.71 -5.11
N LEU A 231 -3.93 1.46 -6.10
CA LEU A 231 -4.25 0.79 -7.36
C LEU A 231 -3.14 -0.23 -7.68
N HIS A 232 -3.46 -1.20 -8.55
CA HIS A 232 -2.51 -2.24 -8.99
C HIS A 232 -1.82 -1.89 -10.32
N THR A 233 -1.62 -0.63 -10.59
CA THR A 233 -0.92 -0.09 -11.77
C THR A 233 0.58 -0.01 -11.54
N LEU A 234 1.37 0.00 -12.61
CA LEU A 234 2.82 -0.12 -12.55
C LEU A 234 3.54 1.23 -12.43
N ASP A 235 2.92 2.31 -12.91
CA ASP A 235 3.46 3.68 -12.92
C ASP A 235 2.34 4.73 -12.83
N ALA A 236 2.72 6.00 -12.72
CA ALA A 236 1.79 7.12 -12.57
C ALA A 236 0.95 7.35 -13.83
N THR A 237 1.50 7.18 -15.03
CA THR A 237 0.79 7.36 -16.30
C THR A 237 -0.32 6.32 -16.45
N GLU A 238 0.02 5.05 -16.21
CA GLU A 238 -0.96 3.96 -16.21
C GLU A 238 -2.04 4.17 -15.15
N THR A 239 -1.67 4.68 -13.97
CA THR A 239 -2.60 4.99 -12.89
C THR A 239 -3.67 5.99 -13.32
N ILE A 240 -3.27 7.09 -13.96
CA ILE A 240 -4.19 8.10 -14.48
C ILE A 240 -5.09 7.51 -15.54
N GLN A 241 -4.52 6.78 -16.50
CA GLN A 241 -5.29 6.14 -17.57
C GLN A 241 -6.28 5.11 -17.01
N ARG A 242 -5.88 4.32 -16.02
CA ARG A 242 -6.73 3.32 -15.37
C ARG A 242 -7.94 3.92 -14.67
N ILE A 243 -7.75 5.01 -13.92
CA ILE A 243 -8.85 5.72 -13.27
C ILE A 243 -9.85 6.23 -14.32
N ILE A 244 -9.37 6.88 -15.37
CA ILE A 244 -10.22 7.46 -16.42
C ILE A 244 -10.98 6.35 -17.18
N ALA A 245 -10.33 5.23 -17.48
CA ALA A 245 -10.90 4.12 -18.24
C ALA A 245 -12.03 3.37 -17.53
N VAL A 246 -12.17 3.51 -16.19
CA VAL A 246 -13.28 2.93 -15.43
C VAL A 246 -14.61 3.62 -15.77
N PHE A 247 -14.57 4.88 -16.21
CA PHE A 247 -15.75 5.68 -16.52
C PHE A 247 -16.20 5.55 -17.98
N PRO A 248 -17.51 5.62 -18.25
CA PRO A 248 -18.03 5.66 -19.61
C PRO A 248 -17.43 6.80 -20.44
N PRO A 249 -17.21 6.63 -21.75
CA PRO A 249 -16.57 7.65 -22.60
C PRO A 249 -17.14 9.08 -22.47
N PRO A 250 -18.46 9.29 -22.35
CA PRO A 250 -19.01 10.65 -22.21
C PRO A 250 -18.55 11.35 -20.90
N GLU A 251 -18.25 10.61 -19.85
CA GLU A 251 -17.89 11.15 -18.55
C GLU A 251 -16.36 11.40 -18.41
N GLN A 252 -15.55 10.77 -19.25
CA GLN A 252 -14.07 10.78 -19.11
C GLN A 252 -13.49 12.19 -19.13
N LYS A 253 -14.06 13.11 -19.93
CA LYS A 253 -13.61 14.52 -19.95
C LYS A 253 -13.79 15.19 -18.59
N GLN A 254 -14.95 14.98 -17.96
CA GLN A 254 -15.25 15.54 -16.64
C GLN A 254 -14.34 14.91 -15.57
N ILE A 255 -14.13 13.61 -15.63
CA ILE A 255 -13.25 12.90 -14.69
C ILE A 255 -11.80 13.37 -14.81
N ARG A 256 -11.28 13.65 -16.01
CA ARG A 256 -9.96 14.26 -16.19
C ARG A 256 -9.82 15.60 -15.49
N LEU A 257 -10.82 16.47 -15.59
CA LEU A 257 -10.85 17.76 -14.91
C LEU A 257 -10.86 17.59 -13.39
N GLN A 258 -11.73 16.71 -12.88
CA GLN A 258 -11.87 16.43 -11.46
C GLN A 258 -10.59 15.79 -10.89
N LEU A 259 -10.01 14.80 -11.60
CA LEU A 259 -8.76 14.17 -11.20
C LEU A 259 -7.60 15.17 -11.18
N ALA A 260 -7.47 16.02 -12.21
CA ALA A 260 -6.44 17.06 -12.26
C ALA A 260 -6.58 18.08 -11.13
N ALA A 261 -7.81 18.38 -10.68
CA ALA A 261 -8.05 19.31 -9.58
C ALA A 261 -7.74 18.69 -8.20
N THR A 262 -8.02 17.40 -8.03
CA THR A 262 -7.96 16.73 -6.73
C THR A 262 -6.67 15.98 -6.48
N LEU A 263 -6.04 15.40 -7.52
CA LEU A 263 -4.82 14.61 -7.37
C LEU A 263 -3.66 15.47 -6.83
N LYS A 264 -2.95 14.94 -5.84
CA LYS A 264 -1.77 15.56 -5.23
C LYS A 264 -0.49 14.82 -5.59
N ALA A 265 -0.51 13.49 -5.47
CA ALA A 265 0.65 12.67 -5.77
C ALA A 265 0.25 11.25 -6.19
N VAL A 266 1.11 10.62 -6.98
CA VAL A 266 1.13 9.18 -7.22
C VAL A 266 2.50 8.65 -6.83
N VAL A 267 2.53 7.63 -5.98
CA VAL A 267 3.74 6.94 -5.52
C VAL A 267 3.67 5.50 -6.03
N SER A 268 4.33 5.21 -7.13
CA SER A 268 4.38 3.87 -7.72
C SER A 268 5.59 3.11 -7.17
N GLN A 269 5.42 1.83 -6.81
CA GLN A 269 6.37 1.15 -5.94
C GLN A 269 6.69 -0.27 -6.40
N ARG A 270 7.98 -0.63 -6.36
CA ARG A 270 8.53 -1.98 -6.56
C ARG A 270 9.50 -2.32 -5.44
N LEU A 271 9.53 -3.58 -4.97
CA LEU A 271 10.53 -4.02 -4.01
C LEU A 271 11.68 -4.71 -4.74
N VAL A 272 12.91 -4.24 -4.49
CA VAL A 272 14.15 -4.76 -5.05
C VAL A 272 15.00 -5.41 -3.97
N ARG A 273 15.78 -6.45 -4.32
CA ARG A 273 16.64 -7.18 -3.38
C ARG A 273 17.81 -6.31 -2.94
N ARG A 274 18.10 -6.32 -1.66
CA ARG A 274 19.23 -5.58 -1.10
C ARG A 274 20.55 -6.29 -1.42
N ALA A 275 21.62 -5.50 -1.55
CA ALA A 275 22.97 -6.00 -1.80
C ALA A 275 23.56 -6.83 -0.63
N ASP A 276 23.06 -6.59 0.60
CA ASP A 276 23.47 -7.32 1.81
C ASP A 276 22.62 -8.58 2.07
N ASP A 277 21.77 -8.97 1.14
CA ASP A 277 20.81 -10.08 1.23
C ASP A 277 19.85 -10.02 2.43
N LYS A 278 19.78 -8.89 3.13
CA LYS A 278 18.91 -8.69 4.30
C LYS A 278 17.55 -8.07 3.91
N GLY A 279 16.81 -8.77 3.05
CA GLY A 279 15.47 -8.37 2.65
C GLY A 279 15.44 -7.49 1.39
N ARG A 280 14.49 -6.55 1.36
CA ARG A 280 14.18 -5.73 0.18
C ARG A 280 14.13 -4.26 0.53
N VAL A 281 14.37 -3.39 -0.46
CA VAL A 281 14.23 -1.94 -0.39
C VAL A 281 13.27 -1.47 -1.49
N PRO A 282 12.42 -0.45 -1.25
CA PRO A 282 11.52 0.06 -2.28
C PRO A 282 12.28 0.91 -3.31
N ALA A 283 12.11 0.58 -4.59
CA ALA A 283 12.32 1.51 -5.68
C ALA A 283 10.98 2.19 -5.97
N VAL A 284 10.96 3.53 -6.05
CA VAL A 284 9.71 4.29 -6.16
C VAL A 284 9.78 5.31 -7.28
N GLU A 285 8.71 5.38 -8.07
CA GLU A 285 8.42 6.52 -8.93
C GLU A 285 7.49 7.46 -8.17
N ILE A 286 7.77 8.77 -8.20
CA ILE A 286 6.97 9.78 -7.52
C ILE A 286 6.59 10.88 -8.49
N MET A 287 5.29 11.04 -8.68
CA MET A 287 4.67 12.13 -9.41
C MET A 287 3.98 13.09 -8.44
N ILE A 288 4.28 14.36 -8.54
CA ILE A 288 3.55 15.44 -7.85
C ILE A 288 2.70 16.18 -8.90
N ALA A 289 1.43 16.43 -8.58
CA ALA A 289 0.50 17.10 -9.49
C ALA A 289 0.76 18.60 -9.59
N THR A 290 1.88 18.97 -10.25
CA THR A 290 2.20 20.34 -10.62
C THR A 290 1.20 20.89 -11.65
N ALA A 291 1.23 22.20 -11.95
CA ALA A 291 0.38 22.80 -12.97
C ALA A 291 0.58 22.11 -14.34
N TYR A 292 1.82 21.79 -14.71
CA TYR A 292 2.12 21.07 -15.96
C TYR A 292 1.56 19.63 -15.96
N ILE A 293 1.70 18.88 -14.87
CA ILE A 293 1.14 17.52 -14.74
C ILE A 293 -0.39 17.58 -14.84
N ARG A 294 -1.03 18.57 -14.23
CA ARG A 294 -2.49 18.77 -14.33
C ARG A 294 -2.93 19.00 -15.77
N ASP A 295 -2.20 19.83 -16.53
CA ASP A 295 -2.45 20.02 -17.95
C ASP A 295 -2.31 18.71 -18.75
N CYS A 296 -1.29 17.88 -18.42
CA CYS A 296 -1.12 16.56 -19.03
C CYS A 296 -2.25 15.57 -18.67
N ILE A 297 -2.87 15.69 -17.50
CA ILE A 297 -4.04 14.88 -17.11
C ILE A 297 -5.28 15.33 -17.89
N ILE A 298 -5.51 16.64 -18.00
CA ILE A 298 -6.68 17.20 -18.69
C ILE A 298 -6.66 16.86 -20.18
N ASN A 299 -5.48 16.97 -20.83
CA ASN A 299 -5.31 16.80 -22.25
C ASN A 299 -4.86 15.37 -22.60
N PRO A 300 -5.73 14.53 -23.25
CA PRO A 300 -5.41 13.13 -23.57
C PRO A 300 -4.11 12.96 -24.36
N ASP A 301 -3.83 13.84 -25.31
CA ASP A 301 -2.64 13.77 -26.16
C ASP A 301 -1.33 14.03 -25.41
N LYS A 302 -1.40 14.75 -24.27
CA LYS A 302 -0.27 15.07 -23.40
C LYS A 302 -0.02 14.05 -22.30
N THR A 303 -0.93 13.11 -22.07
CA THR A 303 -0.79 12.11 -20.97
C THR A 303 0.54 11.35 -21.08
N ARG A 304 1.04 11.09 -22.28
CA ARG A 304 2.34 10.43 -22.51
C ARG A 304 3.55 11.24 -22.03
N LEU A 305 3.41 12.56 -21.88
CA LEU A 305 4.50 13.46 -21.43
C LEU A 305 4.70 13.43 -19.90
N ILE A 306 3.82 12.76 -19.16
CA ILE A 306 3.87 12.68 -17.71
C ILE A 306 5.20 12.07 -17.24
N HIS A 307 5.66 10.99 -17.87
CA HIS A 307 6.92 10.33 -17.51
C HIS A 307 8.12 11.29 -17.63
N ASP A 308 8.19 12.04 -18.72
CA ASP A 308 9.28 12.99 -18.95
C ASP A 308 9.21 14.19 -17.97
N ALA A 309 7.98 14.62 -17.65
CA ALA A 309 7.76 15.65 -16.64
C ALA A 309 8.17 15.17 -15.22
N ILE A 310 7.95 13.90 -14.89
CA ILE A 310 8.44 13.30 -13.64
C ILE A 310 9.97 13.34 -13.61
N ALA A 311 10.61 12.90 -14.70
CA ALA A 311 12.07 12.86 -14.83
C ALA A 311 12.69 14.26 -14.67
N ALA A 312 12.05 15.28 -15.25
CA ALA A 312 12.49 16.69 -15.19
C ALA A 312 12.23 17.35 -13.83
N GLY A 313 11.19 16.94 -13.11
CA GLY A 313 10.77 17.58 -11.85
C GLY A 313 11.55 17.18 -10.60
N THR A 314 12.72 16.54 -10.73
CA THR A 314 13.48 15.99 -9.60
C THR A 314 13.99 17.08 -8.65
N SER A 315 14.63 18.11 -9.17
CA SER A 315 15.27 19.15 -8.37
C SER A 315 14.26 20.08 -7.68
N GLN A 316 13.19 20.44 -8.37
CA GLN A 316 12.24 21.44 -7.89
C GLN A 316 11.14 20.83 -7.00
N TYR A 317 10.62 19.64 -7.35
CA TYR A 317 9.44 19.05 -6.71
C TYR A 317 9.75 17.76 -5.94
N GLY A 318 10.94 17.20 -6.09
CA GLY A 318 11.32 15.91 -5.53
C GLY A 318 10.66 14.73 -6.25
N MET A 319 10.17 14.94 -7.48
CA MET A 319 9.72 13.87 -8.34
C MET A 319 10.88 12.98 -8.77
N GLN A 320 10.60 11.73 -9.05
CA GLN A 320 11.59 10.81 -9.61
C GLN A 320 10.93 9.68 -10.39
N THR A 321 11.60 9.19 -11.43
CA THR A 321 11.25 7.97 -12.14
C THR A 321 11.81 6.74 -11.42
N PHE A 322 11.35 5.54 -11.82
CA PHE A 322 11.94 4.30 -11.30
C PHE A 322 13.44 4.20 -11.58
N ASP A 323 13.91 4.60 -12.75
CA ASP A 323 15.33 4.51 -13.12
C ASP A 323 16.18 5.50 -12.30
N GLN A 324 15.65 6.67 -11.98
CA GLN A 324 16.29 7.61 -11.05
C GLN A 324 16.37 7.05 -9.63
N SER A 325 15.30 6.40 -9.17
CA SER A 325 15.26 5.72 -7.87
C SER A 325 16.25 4.56 -7.80
N LEU A 326 16.29 3.71 -8.82
CA LEU A 326 17.25 2.59 -8.90
C LEU A 326 18.70 3.09 -8.91
N PHE A 327 18.99 4.19 -9.62
CA PHE A 327 20.32 4.80 -9.65
C PHE A 327 20.73 5.33 -8.27
N ASP A 328 19.82 5.98 -7.54
CA ASP A 328 20.07 6.45 -6.17
C ASP A 328 20.33 5.29 -5.21
N LEU A 329 19.52 4.22 -5.28
CA LEU A 329 19.70 3.01 -4.47
C LEU A 329 21.04 2.31 -4.77
N TYR A 330 21.44 2.23 -6.05
CA TYR A 330 22.73 1.69 -6.45
C TYR A 330 23.87 2.56 -5.95
N SER A 331 23.80 3.88 -6.12
CA SER A 331 24.80 4.84 -5.65
C SER A 331 25.02 4.79 -4.14
N LYS A 332 23.96 4.50 -3.38
CA LYS A 332 24.00 4.26 -1.93
C LYS A 332 24.42 2.84 -1.55
N GLN A 333 24.77 2.01 -2.52
CA GLN A 333 25.18 0.61 -2.32
C GLN A 333 24.09 -0.26 -1.63
N LEU A 334 22.84 0.13 -1.74
CA LEU A 334 21.70 -0.61 -1.19
C LEU A 334 21.28 -1.78 -2.08
N ILE A 335 21.54 -1.69 -3.39
CA ILE A 335 21.29 -2.76 -4.38
C ILE A 335 22.51 -2.99 -5.26
N THR A 336 22.60 -4.17 -5.87
CA THR A 336 23.68 -4.48 -6.84
C THR A 336 23.36 -3.88 -8.20
N ILE A 337 24.39 -3.75 -9.06
CA ILE A 337 24.23 -3.31 -10.44
C ILE A 337 23.32 -4.25 -11.24
N ASP A 338 23.46 -5.57 -11.01
CA ASP A 338 22.65 -6.58 -11.71
C ASP A 338 21.18 -6.47 -11.35
N GLU A 339 20.87 -6.25 -10.07
CA GLU A 339 19.48 -6.03 -9.61
C GLU A 339 18.92 -4.71 -10.19
N ALA A 340 19.72 -3.64 -10.25
CA ALA A 340 19.31 -2.38 -10.86
C ALA A 340 19.01 -2.54 -12.35
N LEU A 341 19.90 -3.16 -13.12
CA LEU A 341 19.72 -3.39 -14.56
C LEU A 341 18.54 -4.32 -14.86
N ALA A 342 18.31 -5.35 -14.05
CA ALA A 342 17.16 -6.26 -14.20
C ALA A 342 15.81 -5.56 -13.99
N ARG A 343 15.78 -4.41 -13.32
CA ARG A 343 14.57 -3.66 -12.96
C ARG A 343 14.44 -2.32 -13.69
N ALA A 344 15.51 -1.84 -14.32
CA ALA A 344 15.49 -0.60 -15.08
C ALA A 344 14.50 -0.66 -16.24
N SER A 345 13.84 0.46 -16.50
CA SER A 345 12.92 0.62 -17.65
C SER A 345 13.72 0.67 -18.96
N ASN A 346 14.93 1.28 -18.94
CA ASN A 346 15.87 1.30 -20.05
C ASN A 346 17.27 0.93 -19.54
N ALA A 347 17.64 -0.35 -19.66
CA ALA A 347 18.91 -0.88 -19.16
C ALA A 347 20.14 -0.26 -19.86
N ASP A 348 20.04 0.09 -21.14
CA ASP A 348 21.18 0.64 -21.88
C ASP A 348 21.44 2.10 -21.48
N GLU A 349 20.41 2.89 -21.32
CA GLU A 349 20.51 4.26 -20.82
C GLU A 349 20.99 4.26 -19.36
N PHE A 350 20.53 3.31 -18.55
CA PHE A 350 20.97 3.14 -17.17
C PHE A 350 22.48 2.85 -17.10
N LYS A 351 23.02 2.00 -18.00
CA LYS A 351 24.47 1.73 -18.10
C LYS A 351 25.27 2.98 -18.45
N LEU A 352 24.80 3.78 -19.43
CA LEU A 352 25.46 5.05 -19.80
C LEU A 352 25.53 6.00 -18.61
N ARG A 353 24.44 6.11 -17.87
CA ARG A 353 24.36 6.96 -16.68
C ARG A 353 25.33 6.52 -15.58
N ILE A 354 25.50 5.22 -15.35
CA ILE A 354 26.51 4.68 -14.39
C ILE A 354 27.93 5.06 -14.84
N GLN A 355 28.20 5.06 -16.14
CA GLN A 355 29.51 5.45 -16.71
C GLN A 355 29.75 6.96 -16.72
N GLY A 356 28.78 7.77 -16.24
CA GLY A 356 28.86 9.23 -16.26
C GLY A 356 28.69 9.84 -17.66
N ILE A 357 28.19 9.08 -18.62
CA ILE A 357 27.97 9.52 -20.00
C ILE A 357 26.58 10.17 -20.08
N ARG A 358 26.54 11.43 -20.56
CA ARG A 358 25.27 12.11 -20.84
C ARG A 358 24.57 11.42 -22.02
N SER A 359 23.29 11.14 -21.85
CA SER A 359 22.44 10.55 -22.89
C SER A 359 21.60 11.63 -23.59
N ALA A 360 20.98 11.26 -24.71
CA ALA A 360 20.02 12.12 -25.40
C ALA A 360 18.81 12.50 -24.50
N SER A 361 18.48 11.63 -23.55
CA SER A 361 17.40 11.89 -22.58
C SER A 361 17.76 12.99 -21.57
N ASP A 362 19.04 13.21 -21.27
CA ASP A 362 19.45 14.32 -20.39
C ASP A 362 19.17 15.69 -21.06
N ALA A 363 19.39 15.81 -22.38
CA ALA A 363 19.04 17.01 -23.13
C ALA A 363 17.52 17.24 -23.22
N ALA A 364 16.75 16.16 -23.45
CA ALA A 364 15.29 16.21 -23.45
C ALA A 364 14.75 16.61 -22.07
N ARG A 365 15.38 16.14 -21.00
CA ARG A 365 15.03 16.51 -19.63
C ARG A 365 15.27 18.00 -19.35
N GLU A 366 16.42 18.55 -19.73
CA GLU A 366 16.71 19.99 -19.59
C GLU A 366 15.70 20.84 -20.35
N GLU A 367 15.29 20.45 -21.55
CA GLU A 367 14.26 21.13 -22.31
C GLU A 367 12.87 21.04 -21.61
N MET A 368 12.51 19.89 -21.07
CA MET A 368 11.26 19.70 -20.31
C MET A 368 11.26 20.54 -19.03
N GLU A 369 12.39 20.64 -18.32
CA GLU A 369 12.53 21.51 -17.13
C GLU A 369 12.24 22.97 -17.49
N ARG A 370 12.74 23.48 -18.64
CA ARG A 370 12.43 24.83 -19.13
C ARG A 370 10.94 24.99 -19.42
N GLN A 371 10.36 24.07 -20.18
CA GLN A 371 8.92 24.11 -20.50
C GLN A 371 8.04 24.12 -19.25
N MET A 372 8.37 23.29 -18.26
CA MET A 372 7.66 23.26 -16.99
C MET A 372 7.79 24.59 -16.24
N ALA A 373 8.99 25.17 -16.18
CA ALA A 373 9.21 26.44 -15.50
C ALA A 373 8.44 27.60 -16.18
N ASP A 374 8.39 27.62 -17.50
CA ASP A 374 7.64 28.65 -18.26
C ASP A 374 6.12 28.44 -18.06
N PHE A 375 5.64 27.21 -18.07
CA PHE A 375 4.23 26.89 -17.80
C PHE A 375 3.81 27.33 -16.39
N GLU A 376 4.61 27.06 -15.37
CA GLU A 376 4.37 27.47 -13.99
C GLU A 376 4.35 29.02 -13.83
N ARG A 377 5.23 29.72 -14.53
CA ARG A 377 5.21 31.18 -14.55
C ARG A 377 3.92 31.73 -15.16
N PHE A 378 3.43 31.10 -16.21
CA PHE A 378 2.17 31.49 -16.84
C PHE A 378 0.96 31.19 -15.97
N ALA A 379 0.93 30.02 -15.32
CA ALA A 379 -0.17 29.59 -14.47
C ALA A 379 -0.32 30.40 -13.15
N ARG A 380 0.72 31.16 -12.75
CA ARG A 380 0.70 32.05 -11.57
C ARG A 380 0.23 33.48 -11.87
N ARG A 381 0.05 33.80 -13.12
CA ARG A 381 -0.53 35.11 -13.58
C ARG A 381 -2.02 34.97 -13.79
#